data_2f3a1091606186403bacfab171f6b5fb
#
_entry.id   2f3a1091606186403bacfab171f6b5fb
#
_cell.length_a   1.000
_cell.length_b   1.000
_cell.length_c   1.000
_cell.angle_alpha   90.00
_cell.angle_beta   90.00
_cell.angle_gamma   90.00
#
_symmetry.space_group_name_H-M   'P 1'
#
loop_
_entity.id
_entity.type
_entity.pdbx_description
1 polymer ?
#
loop_
_entity_poly.entity_id
_entity_poly.type
_entity_poly.pdbx_seq_one_letter_code
_entity_poly.pdbx_strand_id
1 'polypeptide(L)'
;MAEALGEGAAEAGAEVRLRRVPELAPRAAIESNPGWREYVDEVAPSTPEATLDDLSWADGYAFGTPSRFGTPAAQLKQFIHTTGRLWQSGAFVDRPVTSFTSSANAHGGQESTILALNNVFTTGAR
;
A
#
# COMPACT_ATOMS: atom_id res chain seq x y z
N MET A 1 7.81 -3.11 8.56
CA MET A 1 7.09 -1.83 8.77
C MET A 1 5.58 -2.00 8.83
N ALA A 2 4.94 -2.61 7.83
CA ALA A 2 3.48 -2.80 7.84
C ALA A 2 3.01 -3.64 9.03
N GLU A 3 3.69 -4.73 9.34
CA GLU A 3 3.41 -5.58 10.52
C GLU A 3 3.51 -4.78 11.81
N ALA A 4 4.61 -4.05 12.03
CA ALA A 4 4.79 -3.23 13.23
C ALA A 4 3.73 -2.13 13.38
N LEU A 5 3.28 -1.53 12.26
CA LEU A 5 2.15 -0.61 12.27
C LEU A 5 0.84 -1.31 12.66
N GLY A 6 0.61 -2.50 12.12
CA GLY A 6 -0.55 -3.32 12.45
C GLY A 6 -0.57 -3.73 13.92
N GLU A 7 0.58 -4.16 14.47
CA GLU A 7 0.75 -4.48 15.88
C GLU A 7 0.42 -3.28 16.78
N GLY A 8 0.99 -2.10 16.49
CA GLY A 8 0.72 -0.89 17.25
C GLY A 8 -0.76 -0.45 17.19
N ALA A 9 -1.41 -0.59 16.03
CA ALA A 9 -2.84 -0.30 15.91
C ALA A 9 -3.69 -1.30 16.71
N ALA A 10 -3.34 -2.58 16.70
CA ALA A 10 -4.03 -3.60 17.49
C ALA A 10 -3.86 -3.38 18.98
N GLU A 11 -2.67 -3.01 19.44
CA GLU A 11 -2.41 -2.64 20.85
C GLU A 11 -3.26 -1.42 21.28
N ALA A 12 -3.54 -0.50 20.35
CA ALA A 12 -4.43 0.63 20.59
C ALA A 12 -5.93 0.26 20.50
N GLY A 13 -6.28 -1.00 20.28
CA GLY A 13 -7.65 -1.51 20.25
C GLY A 13 -8.31 -1.55 18.88
N ALA A 14 -7.57 -1.34 17.80
CA ALA A 14 -8.11 -1.46 16.45
C ALA A 14 -8.16 -2.93 15.96
N GLU A 15 -9.17 -3.27 15.18
CA GLU A 15 -9.15 -4.50 14.37
C GLU A 15 -8.33 -4.23 13.10
N VAL A 16 -7.31 -5.05 12.84
CA VAL A 16 -6.36 -4.81 11.76
C VAL A 16 -6.47 -5.88 10.68
N ARG A 17 -6.57 -5.46 9.43
CA ARG A 17 -6.41 -6.31 8.24
C ARG A 17 -5.15 -5.94 7.49
N LEU A 18 -4.09 -6.72 7.68
CA LEU A 18 -2.89 -6.58 6.85
C LEU A 18 -3.14 -7.17 5.47
N ARG A 19 -2.84 -6.39 4.43
CA ARG A 19 -3.03 -6.78 3.02
C ARG A 19 -1.82 -6.38 2.19
N ARG A 20 -1.60 -7.09 1.11
CA ARG A 20 -0.64 -6.72 0.07
C ARG A 20 -1.36 -6.40 -1.24
N VAL A 21 -0.79 -5.56 -2.06
CA VAL A 21 -1.27 -5.38 -3.44
C VAL A 21 -0.71 -6.48 -4.36
N PRO A 22 -1.42 -6.86 -5.43
CA PRO A 22 -0.93 -7.86 -6.37
C PRO A 22 0.40 -7.47 -7.01
N GLU A 23 1.28 -8.44 -7.23
CA GLU A 23 2.48 -8.24 -8.04
C GLU A 23 2.09 -8.22 -9.53
N LEU A 24 2.56 -7.20 -10.24
CA LEU A 24 2.25 -6.97 -11.66
C LEU A 24 3.43 -7.22 -12.59
N ALA A 25 4.62 -7.47 -12.02
CA ALA A 25 5.81 -7.69 -12.83
C ALA A 25 5.70 -9.00 -13.61
N PRO A 26 6.21 -9.03 -14.86
CA PRO A 26 6.31 -10.28 -15.61
C PRO A 26 7.14 -11.33 -14.88
N ARG A 27 6.75 -12.59 -14.96
CA ARG A 27 7.43 -13.68 -14.26
C ARG A 27 8.93 -13.73 -14.56
N ALA A 28 9.33 -13.48 -15.81
CA ALA A 28 10.74 -13.42 -16.20
C ALA A 28 11.55 -12.34 -15.45
N ALA A 29 10.91 -11.20 -15.12
CA ALA A 29 11.56 -10.16 -14.32
C ALA A 29 11.74 -10.60 -12.87
N ILE A 30 10.73 -11.25 -12.29
CA ILE A 30 10.78 -11.80 -10.91
C ILE A 30 11.89 -12.86 -10.82
N GLU A 31 11.97 -13.77 -11.78
CA GLU A 31 12.96 -14.86 -11.83
C GLU A 31 14.39 -14.37 -12.02
N SER A 32 14.58 -13.17 -12.57
CA SER A 32 15.92 -12.59 -12.74
C SER A 32 16.59 -12.22 -11.39
N ASN A 33 15.81 -12.14 -10.31
CA ASN A 33 16.32 -11.83 -8.97
C ASN A 33 15.87 -12.93 -7.99
N PRO A 34 16.78 -13.78 -7.49
CA PRO A 34 16.44 -14.89 -6.60
C PRO A 34 15.68 -14.47 -5.34
N GLY A 35 16.06 -13.37 -4.70
CA GLY A 35 15.37 -12.86 -3.50
C GLY A 35 13.96 -12.36 -3.78
N TRP A 36 13.73 -11.76 -4.96
CA TRP A 36 12.39 -11.36 -5.36
C TRP A 36 11.50 -12.56 -5.64
N ARG A 37 12.04 -13.56 -6.35
CA ARG A 37 11.34 -14.82 -6.60
C ARG A 37 10.94 -15.52 -5.31
N GLU A 38 11.89 -15.69 -4.38
CA GLU A 38 11.65 -16.31 -3.07
C GLU A 38 10.53 -15.57 -2.31
N TYR A 39 10.60 -14.24 -2.28
CA TYR A 39 9.55 -13.44 -1.64
C TYR A 39 8.18 -13.68 -2.27
N VAL A 40 8.08 -13.64 -3.59
CA VAL A 40 6.80 -13.80 -4.31
C VAL A 40 6.22 -15.20 -4.14
N ASP A 41 7.09 -16.23 -4.18
CA ASP A 41 6.65 -17.63 -4.16
C ASP A 41 6.40 -18.17 -2.73
N GLU A 42 7.16 -17.70 -1.74
CA GLU A 42 7.18 -18.28 -0.39
C GLU A 42 6.63 -17.33 0.68
N VAL A 43 6.90 -16.04 0.60
CA VAL A 43 6.52 -15.06 1.63
C VAL A 43 5.19 -14.38 1.32
N ALA A 44 5.03 -13.86 0.13
CA ALA A 44 3.85 -13.09 -0.26
C ALA A 44 2.52 -13.86 -0.07
N PRO A 45 2.42 -15.17 -0.33
CA PRO A 45 1.18 -15.93 -0.13
C PRO A 45 0.68 -15.97 1.32
N SER A 46 1.53 -15.71 2.31
CA SER A 46 1.13 -15.63 3.72
C SER A 46 0.27 -14.39 4.05
N THR A 47 0.32 -13.36 3.21
CA THR A 47 -0.48 -12.14 3.38
C THR A 47 -1.54 -12.06 2.27
N PRO A 48 -2.84 -12.01 2.61
CA PRO A 48 -3.90 -11.92 1.61
C PRO A 48 -3.78 -10.67 0.73
N GLU A 49 -4.24 -10.75 -0.50
CA GLU A 49 -4.33 -9.61 -1.40
C GLU A 49 -5.44 -8.65 -0.96
N ALA A 50 -5.17 -7.36 -1.12
CA ALA A 50 -6.14 -6.30 -0.85
C ALA A 50 -7.31 -6.35 -1.83
N THR A 51 -8.51 -6.15 -1.31
CA THR A 51 -9.75 -6.08 -2.08
C THR A 51 -10.46 -4.75 -1.87
N LEU A 52 -11.40 -4.42 -2.73
CA LEU A 52 -12.27 -3.25 -2.55
C LEU A 52 -13.17 -3.40 -1.30
N ASP A 53 -13.51 -4.63 -0.94
CA ASP A 53 -14.29 -4.92 0.28
C ASP A 53 -13.48 -4.59 1.54
N ASP A 54 -12.17 -4.83 1.54
CA ASP A 54 -11.30 -4.42 2.65
C ASP A 54 -11.31 -2.89 2.84
N LEU A 55 -11.30 -2.13 1.73
CA LEU A 55 -11.37 -0.67 1.79
C LEU A 55 -12.75 -0.18 2.27
N SER A 56 -13.82 -0.86 1.89
CA SER A 56 -15.17 -0.52 2.35
C SER A 56 -15.35 -0.82 3.85
N TRP A 57 -14.74 -1.89 4.32
CA TRP A 57 -14.79 -2.32 5.70
C TRP A 57 -14.00 -1.39 6.64
N ALA A 58 -12.83 -0.91 6.22
CA ALA A 58 -11.91 -0.18 7.10
C ALA A 58 -12.41 1.22 7.42
N ASP A 59 -12.29 1.64 8.67
CA ASP A 59 -12.54 3.02 9.13
C ASP A 59 -11.33 3.93 8.98
N GLY A 60 -10.16 3.38 8.66
CA GLY A 60 -8.92 4.11 8.42
C GLY A 60 -7.91 3.28 7.65
N TYR A 61 -6.93 3.93 7.05
CA TYR A 61 -5.98 3.29 6.14
C TYR A 61 -4.53 3.67 6.43
N ALA A 62 -3.63 2.69 6.26
CA ALA A 62 -2.20 2.92 6.18
C ALA A 62 -1.65 2.31 4.89
N PHE A 63 -1.15 3.14 4.00
CA PHE A 63 -0.60 2.71 2.71
C PHE A 63 0.92 2.69 2.75
N GLY A 64 1.51 1.51 2.53
CA GLY A 64 2.95 1.31 2.44
C GLY A 64 3.41 1.07 1.02
N THR A 65 4.54 1.66 0.64
CA THR A 65 5.14 1.45 -0.67
C THR A 65 6.65 1.66 -0.59
N PRO A 66 7.46 0.91 -1.35
CA PRO A 66 8.84 1.33 -1.56
C PRO A 66 8.87 2.61 -2.41
N SER A 67 9.91 3.43 -2.24
CA SER A 67 10.19 4.51 -3.19
C SER A 67 10.70 3.92 -4.50
N ARG A 68 10.11 4.32 -5.61
CA ARG A 68 10.55 4.00 -6.97
C ARG A 68 10.72 5.31 -7.74
N PHE A 69 11.97 5.73 -7.92
CA PHE A 69 12.29 7.03 -8.55
C PHE A 69 11.55 8.21 -7.89
N GLY A 70 11.41 8.19 -6.55
CA GLY A 70 10.71 9.22 -5.80
C GLY A 70 9.18 9.18 -5.92
N THR A 71 8.61 8.06 -6.39
CA THR A 71 7.16 7.84 -6.53
C THR A 71 6.73 6.51 -5.92
N PRO A 72 5.44 6.31 -5.64
CA PRO A 72 4.90 5.02 -5.23
C PRO A 72 5.11 3.94 -6.29
N ALA A 73 5.24 2.70 -5.85
CA ALA A 73 5.33 1.55 -6.76
C ALA A 73 4.09 1.45 -7.66
N ALA A 74 4.30 1.02 -8.91
CA ALA A 74 3.24 0.87 -9.91
C ALA A 74 2.11 -0.06 -9.44
N GLN A 75 2.44 -1.11 -8.70
CA GLN A 75 1.48 -2.05 -8.13
C GLN A 75 0.47 -1.35 -7.19
N LEU A 76 0.95 -0.50 -6.29
CA LEU A 76 0.07 0.26 -5.41
C LEU A 76 -0.78 1.26 -6.19
N LYS A 77 -0.18 1.94 -7.15
CA LYS A 77 -0.90 2.91 -8.00
C LYS A 77 -1.99 2.23 -8.83
N GLN A 78 -1.72 1.05 -9.36
CA GLN A 78 -2.71 0.24 -10.08
C GLN A 78 -3.89 -0.13 -9.16
N PHE A 79 -3.62 -0.59 -7.94
CA PHE A 79 -4.67 -0.89 -6.97
C PHE A 79 -5.52 0.35 -6.67
N ILE A 80 -4.88 1.50 -6.42
CA ILE A 80 -5.59 2.77 -6.20
C ILE A 80 -6.50 3.11 -7.40
N HIS A 81 -6.08 2.85 -8.63
CA HIS A 81 -6.90 3.10 -9.82
C HIS A 81 -8.19 2.26 -9.86
N THR A 82 -8.24 1.12 -9.17
CA THR A 82 -9.46 0.30 -9.10
C THR A 82 -10.52 0.87 -8.15
N THR A 83 -10.17 1.84 -7.32
CA THR A 83 -11.03 2.38 -6.25
C THR A 83 -12.04 3.44 -6.72
N GLY A 84 -12.08 3.76 -8.01
CA GLY A 84 -12.87 4.87 -8.54
C GLY A 84 -14.36 4.87 -8.14
N ARG A 85 -14.99 3.69 -8.06
CA ARG A 85 -16.39 3.58 -7.63
C ARG A 85 -16.58 3.91 -6.14
N LEU A 86 -15.65 3.47 -5.29
CA LEU A 86 -15.66 3.79 -3.86
C LEU A 86 -15.45 5.30 -3.65
N TRP A 87 -14.53 5.90 -4.40
CA TRP A 87 -14.33 7.34 -4.39
C TRP A 87 -15.62 8.07 -4.80
N GLN A 88 -16.25 7.68 -5.89
CA GLN A 88 -17.46 8.30 -6.38
C GLN A 88 -18.64 8.20 -5.40
N SER A 89 -18.72 7.12 -4.62
CA SER A 89 -19.74 6.92 -3.59
C SER A 89 -19.46 7.67 -2.28
N GLY A 90 -18.31 8.34 -2.15
CA GLY A 90 -17.90 9.01 -0.93
C GLY A 90 -17.40 8.06 0.18
N ALA A 91 -17.06 6.82 -0.16
CA ALA A 91 -16.66 5.81 0.83
C ALA A 91 -15.40 6.19 1.64
N PHE A 92 -14.59 7.12 1.15
CA PHE A 92 -13.35 7.55 1.81
C PHE A 92 -13.49 8.85 2.63
N VAL A 93 -14.66 9.49 2.58
CA VAL A 93 -14.88 10.75 3.31
C VAL A 93 -14.77 10.52 4.81
N ASP A 94 -14.09 11.44 5.50
CA ASP A 94 -13.87 11.43 6.95
C ASP A 94 -13.13 10.20 7.51
N ARG A 95 -12.42 9.46 6.66
CA ARG A 95 -11.58 8.34 7.09
C ARG A 95 -10.12 8.75 7.20
N PRO A 96 -9.47 8.54 8.36
CA PRO A 96 -8.05 8.86 8.51
C PRO A 96 -7.20 7.99 7.58
N VAL A 97 -6.20 8.60 6.99
CA VAL A 97 -5.25 7.91 6.13
C VAL A 97 -3.82 8.33 6.44
N THR A 98 -2.91 7.38 6.43
CA THR A 98 -1.48 7.64 6.54
C THR A 98 -0.72 6.86 5.49
N SER A 99 0.52 7.25 5.27
CA SER A 99 1.43 6.58 4.35
C SER A 99 2.80 6.37 4.97
N PHE A 100 3.47 5.31 4.57
CA PHE A 100 4.83 5.02 4.97
C PHE A 100 5.64 4.47 3.79
N THR A 101 6.94 4.77 3.79
CA THR A 101 7.87 4.33 2.76
C THR A 101 9.25 4.10 3.33
N SER A 102 10.08 3.43 2.59
CA SER A 102 11.51 3.29 2.87
C SER A 102 12.32 3.32 1.58
N SER A 103 13.57 3.72 1.70
CA SER A 103 14.56 3.64 0.63
C SER A 103 15.91 3.21 1.21
N ALA A 104 16.83 2.78 0.35
CA ALA A 104 18.16 2.36 0.75
C ALA A 104 19.07 3.54 1.14
N ASN A 105 18.74 4.74 0.69
CA ASN A 105 19.57 5.95 0.88
C ASN A 105 18.86 6.99 1.75
N ALA A 106 19.62 7.82 2.46
CA ALA A 106 19.10 8.85 3.36
C ALA A 106 18.15 9.85 2.67
N HIS A 107 18.40 10.22 1.43
CA HIS A 107 17.53 11.08 0.61
C HIS A 107 17.19 10.36 -0.70
N GLY A 108 16.62 9.16 -0.59
CA GLY A 108 16.31 8.27 -1.72
C GLY A 108 14.90 8.46 -2.32
N GLY A 109 14.28 9.62 -2.09
CA GLY A 109 12.96 9.95 -2.62
C GLY A 109 11.80 9.59 -1.69
N GLN A 110 12.05 9.36 -0.39
CA GLN A 110 10.99 9.08 0.59
C GLN A 110 10.00 10.23 0.64
N GLU A 111 10.49 11.45 0.71
CA GLU A 111 9.70 12.67 0.84
C GLU A 111 8.76 12.84 -0.34
N SER A 112 9.28 12.73 -1.56
CA SER A 112 8.47 12.85 -2.78
C SER A 112 7.47 11.71 -2.94
N THR A 113 7.82 10.50 -2.51
CA THR A 113 6.91 9.35 -2.51
C THR A 113 5.73 9.57 -1.57
N ILE A 114 5.97 10.06 -0.35
CA ILE A 114 4.91 10.40 0.62
C ILE A 114 4.04 11.54 0.09
N LEU A 115 4.64 12.60 -0.47
CA LEU A 115 3.90 13.70 -1.06
C LEU A 115 3.01 13.24 -2.22
N ALA A 116 3.51 12.33 -3.07
CA ALA A 116 2.73 11.76 -4.16
C ALA A 116 1.51 10.95 -3.67
N LEU A 117 1.65 10.18 -2.58
CA LEU A 117 0.53 9.49 -1.95
C LEU A 117 -0.45 10.49 -1.31
N ASN A 118 0.04 11.50 -0.63
CA ASN A 118 -0.81 12.53 -0.02
C ASN A 118 -1.66 13.26 -1.07
N ASN A 119 -1.13 13.51 -2.27
CA ASN A 119 -1.92 14.06 -3.38
C ASN A 119 -3.11 13.17 -3.75
N VAL A 120 -2.92 11.85 -3.75
CA VAL A 120 -4.02 10.90 -3.99
C VAL A 120 -5.08 11.01 -2.90
N PHE A 121 -4.66 11.04 -1.64
CA PHE A 121 -5.58 11.05 -0.49
C PHE A 121 -6.36 12.35 -0.40
N THR A 122 -5.71 13.50 -0.57
CA THR A 122 -6.39 14.81 -0.55
C THR A 122 -7.36 14.99 -1.70
N THR A 123 -7.09 14.38 -2.87
CA THR A 123 -8.02 14.39 -4.00
C THR A 123 -9.20 13.44 -3.74
N GLY A 124 -8.99 12.36 -3.02
CA GLY A 124 -10.01 11.37 -2.67
C GLY A 124 -10.97 11.80 -1.56
N ALA A 125 -10.64 12.84 -0.82
CA ALA A 125 -11.41 13.30 0.35
C ALA A 125 -12.57 14.26 0.04
N ARG A 126 -13.07 14.29 -1.19
CA ARG A 126 -14.20 15.16 -1.59
C ARG A 126 -15.52 14.43 -1.60
#